data_2ddaba5a4e2f000c0263282525ed180b
#
_entry.id   2ddaba5a4e2f000c0263282525ed180b
#
_cell.length_a   1.000
_cell.length_b   1.000
_cell.length_c   1.000
_cell.angle_alpha   90.00
_cell.angle_beta   90.00
_cell.angle_gamma   90.00
#
_symmetry.space_group_name_H-M   'P 1'
#
loop_
_entity.id
_entity.type
_entity.pdbx_description
1 polymer ?
#
loop_
_entity_poly.entity_id
_entity_poly.type
_entity_poly.pdbx_seq_one_letter_code
_entity_poly.pdbx_strand_id
1 'polypeptide(L)'
;MNKLLLTAAVACFNLIAISQAKFPPLDKSPMDMSYCPNGYPVQKIQDKLTDPLVARVIYSRPQKNGRVIFGDLVEYGKVWRLGANEATEIEFFKTVRINGKKVKKGRYTLYCLPYADKWTLIINKETDTWGSFKYDEKKDLMRVDLPVTKQSESLDAFVMVFDKTISGYNLNIAWDDVRVTLPIVY
;
A
#
# COMPACT_ATOMS: atom_id res chain seq x y z
N MET A 1 -26.81 -61.43 -50.56
CA MET A 1 -26.00 -61.29 -49.34
C MET A 1 -25.64 -59.79 -49.16
N ASN A 2 -26.47 -59.12 -48.45
CA ASN A 2 -26.25 -57.64 -48.19
C ASN A 2 -25.49 -57.48 -46.89
N LYS A 3 -24.29 -56.90 -46.94
CA LYS A 3 -23.54 -56.52 -45.75
C LYS A 3 -23.95 -55.07 -45.33
N LEU A 4 -24.64 -55.00 -44.23
CA LEU A 4 -24.97 -53.72 -43.58
C LEU A 4 -23.69 -53.22 -42.86
N LEU A 5 -23.12 -52.14 -43.32
CA LEU A 5 -22.05 -51.44 -42.62
C LEU A 5 -22.70 -50.47 -41.59
N LEU A 6 -22.54 -50.78 -40.30
CA LEU A 6 -22.97 -49.97 -39.20
C LEU A 6 -21.85 -49.01 -38.90
N THR A 7 -22.01 -47.71 -39.26
CA THR A 7 -21.07 -46.64 -38.92
C THR A 7 -21.42 -46.05 -37.55
N ALA A 8 -20.65 -46.35 -36.53
CA ALA A 8 -20.80 -45.77 -35.22
C ALA A 8 -20.19 -44.37 -35.23
N ALA A 9 -21.00 -43.34 -35.15
CA ALA A 9 -20.55 -41.94 -34.92
C ALA A 9 -20.22 -41.75 -33.44
N VAL A 10 -18.92 -41.66 -33.13
CA VAL A 10 -18.46 -41.27 -31.78
C VAL A 10 -18.57 -39.77 -31.67
N ALA A 11 -19.59 -39.26 -30.96
CA ALA A 11 -19.73 -37.88 -30.62
C ALA A 11 -18.75 -37.55 -29.45
N CYS A 12 -17.64 -36.89 -29.75
CA CYS A 12 -16.74 -36.35 -28.76
C CYS A 12 -17.40 -35.13 -28.08
N PHE A 13 -18.02 -35.33 -26.94
CA PHE A 13 -18.42 -34.24 -26.07
C PHE A 13 -17.16 -33.62 -25.40
N ASN A 14 -16.73 -32.49 -25.90
CA ASN A 14 -15.74 -31.67 -25.20
C ASN A 14 -16.39 -31.11 -23.91
N LEU A 15 -16.18 -31.77 -22.79
CA LEU A 15 -16.51 -31.24 -21.47
C LEU A 15 -15.57 -30.04 -21.19
N ILE A 16 -16.07 -28.84 -21.41
CA ILE A 16 -15.41 -27.63 -20.91
C ILE A 16 -15.52 -27.67 -19.38
N ALA A 17 -14.45 -28.10 -18.73
CA ALA A 17 -14.34 -28.01 -17.28
C ALA A 17 -14.31 -26.49 -16.89
N ILE A 18 -15.43 -25.95 -16.49
CA ILE A 18 -15.48 -24.62 -15.90
C ILE A 18 -14.81 -24.76 -14.53
N SER A 19 -13.56 -24.29 -14.44
CA SER A 19 -12.87 -24.20 -13.17
C SER A 19 -13.64 -23.25 -12.26
N GLN A 20 -14.18 -23.76 -11.15
CA GLN A 20 -14.80 -22.92 -10.15
C GLN A 20 -13.71 -22.07 -9.45
N ALA A 21 -13.99 -20.78 -9.25
CA ALA A 21 -13.11 -19.89 -8.50
C ALA A 21 -12.91 -20.44 -7.09
N LYS A 22 -11.64 -20.63 -6.70
CA LYS A 22 -11.30 -21.03 -5.34
C LYS A 22 -11.19 -19.78 -4.48
N PHE A 23 -12.03 -19.65 -3.45
CA PHE A 23 -11.97 -18.55 -2.50
C PHE A 23 -10.77 -18.73 -1.56
N PRO A 24 -9.82 -17.77 -1.52
CA PRO A 24 -8.69 -17.83 -0.60
C PRO A 24 -9.14 -17.54 0.84
N PRO A 25 -8.39 -18.00 1.86
CA PRO A 25 -8.61 -17.55 3.23
C PRO A 25 -8.24 -16.07 3.37
N LEU A 26 -8.61 -15.47 4.51
CA LEU A 26 -8.19 -14.10 4.85
C LEU A 26 -6.65 -14.05 4.93
N ASP A 27 -6.07 -13.02 4.31
CA ASP A 27 -4.63 -12.79 4.37
C ASP A 27 -4.19 -12.43 5.80
N LYS A 28 -2.99 -12.87 6.20
CA LYS A 28 -2.39 -12.58 7.52
C LYS A 28 -1.95 -11.12 7.67
N SER A 29 -1.85 -10.40 6.56
CA SER A 29 -1.53 -8.98 6.48
C SER A 29 -2.62 -8.27 5.69
N PRO A 30 -3.84 -8.14 6.24
CA PRO A 30 -4.99 -7.62 5.50
C PRO A 30 -4.72 -6.21 4.98
N MET A 31 -5.29 -5.91 3.82
CA MET A 31 -5.25 -4.55 3.28
C MET A 31 -6.11 -3.62 4.12
N ASP A 32 -5.62 -2.39 4.25
CA ASP A 32 -6.30 -1.29 4.92
C ASP A 32 -6.19 -0.01 4.09
N MET A 33 -6.98 0.98 4.47
CA MET A 33 -7.05 2.25 3.76
C MET A 33 -7.17 3.41 4.75
N SER A 34 -6.33 4.43 4.58
CA SER A 34 -6.43 5.67 5.34
C SER A 34 -6.70 6.85 4.41
N TYR A 35 -7.57 7.76 4.83
CA TYR A 35 -8.00 8.93 4.08
C TYR A 35 -7.42 10.23 4.64
N CYS A 36 -7.21 11.20 3.77
CA CYS A 36 -6.85 12.56 4.09
C CYS A 36 -7.94 13.53 3.59
N PRO A 37 -8.76 14.13 4.46
CA PRO A 37 -8.76 14.03 5.91
C PRO A 37 -9.14 12.65 6.45
N ASN A 38 -8.67 12.36 7.67
CA ASN A 38 -8.95 11.10 8.33
C ASN A 38 -10.46 10.90 8.50
N GLY A 39 -10.96 9.67 8.27
CA GLY A 39 -12.37 9.34 8.36
C GLY A 39 -13.26 10.03 7.31
N TYR A 40 -12.69 10.49 6.18
CA TYR A 40 -13.41 11.22 5.13
C TYR A 40 -14.78 10.63 4.75
N PRO A 41 -14.94 9.30 4.48
CA PRO A 41 -16.23 8.74 4.11
C PRO A 41 -17.29 8.87 5.21
N VAL A 42 -16.88 8.71 6.46
CA VAL A 42 -17.78 8.85 7.62
C VAL A 42 -18.19 10.30 7.84
N GLN A 43 -17.22 11.23 7.73
CA GLN A 43 -17.52 12.66 7.80
C GLN A 43 -18.44 13.10 6.67
N LYS A 44 -18.26 12.53 5.46
CA LYS A 44 -19.10 12.83 4.30
C LYS A 44 -20.57 12.43 4.52
N ILE A 45 -20.83 11.23 5.02
CA ILE A 45 -22.22 10.77 5.27
C ILE A 45 -22.89 11.50 6.44
N GLN A 46 -22.09 12.11 7.32
CA GLN A 46 -22.56 12.91 8.45
C GLN A 46 -22.68 14.41 8.14
N ASP A 47 -22.41 14.84 6.91
CA ASP A 47 -22.35 16.25 6.48
C ASP A 47 -21.39 17.11 7.34
N LYS A 48 -20.29 16.49 7.82
CA LYS A 48 -19.27 17.14 8.68
C LYS A 48 -17.96 17.46 7.97
N LEU A 49 -17.93 17.38 6.64
CA LEU A 49 -16.70 17.66 5.88
C LEU A 49 -16.33 19.14 5.98
N THR A 50 -15.13 19.41 6.47
CA THR A 50 -14.52 20.76 6.47
C THR A 50 -13.50 20.94 5.36
N ASP A 51 -12.94 19.83 4.88
CA ASP A 51 -11.89 19.83 3.86
C ASP A 51 -12.24 18.84 2.74
N PRO A 52 -11.82 19.14 1.50
CA PRO A 52 -11.98 18.20 0.40
C PRO A 52 -11.07 16.99 0.57
N LEU A 53 -11.38 15.90 -0.16
CA LEU A 53 -10.49 14.76 -0.25
C LEU A 53 -9.15 15.17 -0.89
N VAL A 54 -8.06 15.02 -0.14
CA VAL A 54 -6.70 15.40 -0.56
C VAL A 54 -5.92 14.19 -1.01
N ALA A 55 -5.92 13.12 -0.20
CA ALA A 55 -5.18 11.90 -0.46
C ALA A 55 -5.89 10.68 0.12
N ARG A 56 -5.44 9.51 -0.34
CA ARG A 56 -5.78 8.20 0.20
C ARG A 56 -4.55 7.32 0.10
N VAL A 57 -4.25 6.56 1.14
CA VAL A 57 -3.22 5.52 1.12
C VAL A 57 -3.88 4.16 1.27
N ILE A 58 -3.44 3.19 0.45
CA ILE A 58 -3.85 1.78 0.50
C ILE A 58 -2.60 0.97 0.81
N TYR A 59 -2.66 0.13 1.84
CA TYR A 59 -1.49 -0.57 2.34
C TYR A 59 -1.88 -1.87 3.05
N SER A 60 -0.98 -2.84 3.09
CA SER A 60 -1.18 -4.05 3.90
C SER A 60 -0.63 -3.85 5.30
N ARG A 61 -1.29 -4.46 6.30
CA ARG A 61 -0.95 -4.35 7.71
C ARG A 61 -0.28 -5.62 8.25
N PRO A 62 1.02 -5.85 8.00
CA PRO A 62 1.72 -6.95 8.64
C PRO A 62 1.74 -6.78 10.16
N GLN A 63 1.71 -7.92 10.86
CA GLN A 63 1.77 -7.98 12.31
C GLN A 63 3.18 -8.35 12.77
N LYS A 64 3.59 -7.80 13.91
CA LYS A 64 4.90 -8.09 14.53
C LYS A 64 4.99 -9.53 15.01
N ASN A 65 3.97 -10.00 15.70
CA ASN A 65 3.91 -11.38 16.23
C ASN A 65 5.20 -11.77 16.99
N GLY A 66 5.71 -10.89 17.84
CA GLY A 66 6.93 -11.12 18.64
C GLY A 66 8.26 -11.09 17.88
N ARG A 67 8.25 -10.81 16.56
CA ARG A 67 9.47 -10.73 15.74
C ARG A 67 10.20 -9.41 15.96
N VAL A 68 11.52 -9.40 15.70
CA VAL A 68 12.29 -8.17 15.50
C VAL A 68 11.96 -7.62 14.12
N ILE A 69 11.49 -6.38 14.06
CA ILE A 69 11.03 -5.78 12.80
C ILE A 69 12.20 -5.10 12.08
N PHE A 70 12.69 -3.97 12.61
CA PHE A 70 13.70 -3.18 11.92
C PHE A 70 15.11 -3.69 12.21
N GLY A 71 15.88 -3.91 11.15
CA GLY A 71 17.20 -4.52 11.17
C GLY A 71 17.20 -6.03 10.98
N ASP A 72 16.02 -6.69 11.04
CA ASP A 72 15.86 -8.13 10.79
C ASP A 72 14.80 -8.36 9.70
N LEU A 73 13.51 -8.40 10.03
CA LEU A 73 12.44 -8.62 9.04
C LEU A 73 12.42 -7.54 7.95
N VAL A 74 12.64 -6.30 8.35
CA VAL A 74 12.79 -5.13 7.48
C VAL A 74 14.25 -4.68 7.57
N GLU A 75 15.06 -5.12 6.61
CA GLU A 75 16.50 -4.87 6.60
C GLU A 75 16.81 -3.39 6.39
N TYR A 76 17.76 -2.86 7.17
CA TYR A 76 18.26 -1.49 6.98
C TYR A 76 18.95 -1.32 5.64
N GLY A 77 18.70 -0.18 4.97
CA GLY A 77 19.29 0.15 3.68
C GLY A 77 18.76 -0.67 2.49
N LYS A 78 17.75 -1.52 2.69
CA LYS A 78 17.07 -2.24 1.61
C LYS A 78 15.74 -1.57 1.27
N VAL A 79 15.38 -1.58 -0.02
CA VAL A 79 14.09 -1.05 -0.46
C VAL A 79 12.96 -1.94 0.07
N TRP A 80 12.13 -1.35 0.92
CA TRP A 80 10.97 -1.99 1.50
C TRP A 80 9.68 -1.43 0.87
N ARG A 81 8.73 -2.32 0.54
CA ARG A 81 7.42 -2.00 -0.04
C ARG A 81 6.46 -1.26 0.89
N LEU A 82 6.93 -0.90 2.09
CA LEU A 82 6.19 -0.15 3.12
C LEU A 82 4.87 -0.84 3.52
N GLY A 83 4.98 -2.14 3.84
CA GLY A 83 3.85 -3.03 4.17
C GLY A 83 4.20 -4.48 3.87
N ALA A 84 3.20 -5.26 3.44
CA ALA A 84 3.30 -6.65 3.02
C ALA A 84 2.58 -6.84 1.67
N ASN A 85 2.84 -7.96 0.99
CA ASN A 85 2.21 -8.33 -0.29
C ASN A 85 2.41 -7.24 -1.36
N GLU A 86 1.36 -6.56 -1.80
CA GLU A 86 1.44 -5.41 -2.69
C GLU A 86 2.23 -4.26 -2.04
N ALA A 87 2.90 -3.49 -2.85
CA ALA A 87 3.53 -2.27 -2.38
C ALA A 87 2.46 -1.22 -2.04
N THR A 88 2.69 -0.47 -0.97
CA THR A 88 1.80 0.61 -0.55
C THR A 88 1.61 1.65 -1.64
N GLU A 89 0.38 2.04 -1.90
CA GLU A 89 0.06 3.11 -2.84
C GLU A 89 -0.59 4.31 -2.17
N ILE A 90 -0.21 5.51 -2.62
CA ILE A 90 -0.85 6.77 -2.28
C ILE A 90 -1.48 7.38 -3.52
N GLU A 91 -2.72 7.81 -3.41
CA GLU A 91 -3.41 8.57 -4.44
C GLU A 91 -3.64 10.00 -3.94
N PHE A 92 -3.14 10.98 -4.70
CA PHE A 92 -3.42 12.38 -4.47
C PHE A 92 -4.56 12.83 -5.39
N PHE A 93 -5.63 13.35 -4.81
CA PHE A 93 -6.79 13.89 -5.54
C PHE A 93 -6.60 15.35 -5.93
N LYS A 94 -5.56 15.98 -5.38
CA LYS A 94 -5.11 17.35 -5.67
C LYS A 94 -3.60 17.37 -5.84
N THR A 95 -3.09 18.45 -6.44
CA THR A 95 -1.66 18.73 -6.39
C THR A 95 -1.27 19.14 -4.98
N VAL A 96 -0.26 18.50 -4.44
CA VAL A 96 0.27 18.75 -3.09
C VAL A 96 1.73 19.17 -3.15
N ARG A 97 2.27 19.61 -2.03
CA ARG A 97 3.71 19.85 -1.84
C ARG A 97 4.24 18.94 -0.75
N ILE A 98 5.33 18.26 -1.05
CA ILE A 98 6.06 17.38 -0.12
C ILE A 98 7.52 17.85 -0.15
N ASN A 99 8.07 18.18 1.00
CA ASN A 99 9.43 18.75 1.10
C ASN A 99 9.66 19.91 0.09
N GLY A 100 8.68 20.83 -0.01
CA GLY A 100 8.70 21.99 -0.91
C GLY A 100 8.47 21.70 -2.40
N LYS A 101 8.55 20.44 -2.84
CA LYS A 101 8.36 20.04 -4.24
C LYS A 101 6.90 19.73 -4.55
N LYS A 102 6.43 20.12 -5.74
CA LYS A 102 5.08 19.80 -6.22
C LYS A 102 4.98 18.32 -6.61
N VAL A 103 3.96 17.65 -6.07
CA VAL A 103 3.50 16.33 -6.50
C VAL A 103 2.13 16.51 -7.13
N LYS A 104 1.99 16.18 -8.40
CA LYS A 104 0.73 16.32 -9.15
C LYS A 104 -0.29 15.31 -8.61
N LYS A 105 -1.57 15.62 -8.81
CA LYS A 105 -2.65 14.66 -8.60
C LYS A 105 -2.34 13.36 -9.39
N GLY A 106 -2.63 12.21 -8.80
CA GLY A 106 -2.35 10.91 -9.40
C GLY A 106 -2.04 9.85 -8.36
N ARG A 107 -1.83 8.63 -8.81
CA ARG A 107 -1.47 7.46 -8.01
C ARG A 107 0.03 7.20 -8.09
N TYR A 108 0.63 6.84 -6.98
CA TYR A 108 2.06 6.61 -6.81
C TYR A 108 2.28 5.46 -5.84
N THR A 109 3.36 4.72 -6.01
CA THR A 109 3.80 3.74 -5.01
C THR A 109 4.73 4.39 -4.00
N LEU A 110 4.55 4.04 -2.74
CA LEU A 110 5.44 4.40 -1.65
C LEU A 110 6.37 3.24 -1.33
N TYR A 111 7.67 3.49 -1.46
CA TYR A 111 8.72 2.61 -0.94
C TYR A 111 9.47 3.32 0.17
N CYS A 112 10.28 2.57 0.90
CA CYS A 112 11.11 3.10 1.97
C CYS A 112 12.49 2.43 1.99
N LEU A 113 13.52 3.21 2.27
CA LEU A 113 14.83 2.73 2.71
C LEU A 113 14.91 3.03 4.22
N PRO A 114 14.65 2.06 5.09
CA PRO A 114 14.70 2.27 6.54
C PRO A 114 16.15 2.28 7.03
N TYR A 115 16.43 3.12 8.02
CA TYR A 115 17.64 3.15 8.83
C TYR A 115 17.25 3.34 10.29
N ALA A 116 18.16 3.18 11.21
CA ALA A 116 17.87 3.26 12.64
C ALA A 116 17.43 4.67 13.10
N ASP A 117 17.96 5.70 12.48
CA ASP A 117 17.76 7.11 12.83
C ASP A 117 16.82 7.85 11.88
N LYS A 118 16.64 7.33 10.65
CA LYS A 118 15.79 7.95 9.63
C LYS A 118 15.23 6.91 8.66
N TRP A 119 14.15 7.28 7.98
CA TRP A 119 13.67 6.56 6.79
C TRP A 119 13.75 7.47 5.57
N THR A 120 14.30 6.95 4.47
CA THR A 120 14.17 7.63 3.18
C THR A 120 12.91 7.12 2.49
N LEU A 121 11.84 7.90 2.57
CA LEU A 121 10.59 7.59 1.87
C LEU A 121 10.76 7.93 0.39
N ILE A 122 10.30 7.03 -0.48
CA ILE A 122 10.39 7.14 -1.93
C ILE A 122 8.98 7.20 -2.50
N ILE A 123 8.69 8.23 -3.32
CA ILE A 123 7.48 8.33 -4.12
C ILE A 123 7.84 7.92 -5.55
N ASN A 124 7.32 6.79 -6.00
CA ASN A 124 7.63 6.20 -7.30
C ASN A 124 6.42 6.26 -8.24
N LYS A 125 6.64 6.45 -9.53
CA LYS A 125 5.57 6.59 -10.55
C LYS A 125 4.99 5.24 -11.00
N GLU A 126 5.68 4.13 -10.75
CA GLU A 126 5.13 2.80 -11.02
C GLU A 126 3.98 2.52 -10.06
N THR A 127 2.98 1.80 -10.50
CA THR A 127 1.82 1.39 -9.70
C THR A 127 1.50 -0.09 -9.92
N ASP A 128 0.61 -0.64 -9.09
CA ASP A 128 0.11 -2.02 -9.23
C ASP A 128 1.25 -3.06 -9.10
N THR A 129 2.18 -2.83 -8.16
CA THR A 129 3.37 -3.66 -7.98
C THR A 129 3.24 -4.60 -6.79
N TRP A 130 3.76 -5.81 -6.93
CA TRP A 130 3.90 -6.77 -5.84
C TRP A 130 5.30 -6.67 -5.22
N GLY A 131 5.37 -6.33 -3.95
CA GLY A 131 6.65 -6.21 -3.26
C GLY A 131 7.53 -5.08 -3.78
N SER A 132 8.85 -5.24 -3.63
CA SER A 132 9.86 -4.33 -4.19
C SER A 132 10.78 -5.03 -5.20
N PHE A 133 10.39 -6.21 -5.70
CA PHE A 133 11.25 -7.06 -6.54
C PHE A 133 11.60 -6.44 -7.89
N LYS A 134 10.70 -5.62 -8.43
CA LYS A 134 10.91 -4.90 -9.69
C LYS A 134 11.01 -3.39 -9.50
N TYR A 135 11.45 -2.97 -8.32
CA TYR A 135 11.68 -1.56 -8.06
C TYR A 135 12.68 -0.97 -9.05
N ASP A 136 12.30 0.15 -9.67
CA ASP A 136 13.13 0.90 -10.63
C ASP A 136 13.29 2.33 -10.13
N GLU A 137 14.50 2.69 -9.71
CA GLU A 137 14.82 4.03 -9.20
C GLU A 137 14.66 5.14 -10.27
N LYS A 138 14.72 4.79 -11.56
CA LYS A 138 14.49 5.75 -12.66
C LYS A 138 13.05 6.28 -12.68
N LYS A 139 12.13 5.57 -12.04
CA LYS A 139 10.73 5.97 -11.88
C LYS A 139 10.48 6.76 -10.59
N ASP A 140 11.49 7.00 -9.77
CA ASP A 140 11.35 7.83 -8.58
C ASP A 140 10.96 9.26 -8.97
N LEU A 141 9.89 9.74 -8.39
CA LEU A 141 9.50 11.14 -8.48
C LEU A 141 10.31 11.96 -7.49
N MET A 142 10.49 11.41 -6.29
CA MET A 142 11.26 12.05 -5.23
C MET A 142 11.62 11.07 -4.10
N ARG A 143 12.62 11.44 -3.32
CA ARG A 143 13.01 10.83 -2.05
C ARG A 143 12.97 11.87 -0.96
N VAL A 144 12.53 11.49 0.24
CA VAL A 144 12.40 12.38 1.41
C VAL A 144 12.93 11.65 2.63
N ASP A 145 13.94 12.22 3.28
CA ASP A 145 14.43 11.73 4.56
C ASP A 145 13.50 12.19 5.68
N LEU A 146 13.02 11.25 6.46
CA LEU A 146 12.11 11.44 7.58
C LEU A 146 12.81 10.93 8.85
N PRO A 147 12.98 11.75 9.89
CA PRO A 147 13.61 11.31 11.14
C PRO A 147 12.72 10.25 11.82
N VAL A 148 13.37 9.24 12.39
CA VAL A 148 12.72 8.24 13.23
C VAL A 148 12.39 8.84 14.59
N THR A 149 11.17 8.66 15.05
CA THR A 149 10.73 8.93 16.41
C THR A 149 10.41 7.63 17.09
N LYS A 150 10.99 7.37 18.26
CA LYS A 150 10.65 6.24 19.10
C LYS A 150 9.35 6.49 19.83
N GLN A 151 8.50 5.47 19.92
CA GLN A 151 7.26 5.49 20.68
C GLN A 151 7.43 4.71 21.98
N SER A 152 6.68 5.11 23.02
CA SER A 152 6.67 4.40 24.31
C SER A 152 5.97 3.03 24.24
N GLU A 153 5.03 2.90 23.31
CA GLU A 153 4.27 1.67 23.09
C GLU A 153 4.63 1.02 21.77
N SER A 154 4.87 -0.29 21.78
CA SER A 154 5.10 -1.08 20.58
C SER A 154 3.77 -1.42 19.90
N LEU A 155 3.63 -1.07 18.64
CA LEU A 155 2.47 -1.42 17.80
C LEU A 155 2.70 -2.79 17.15
N ASP A 156 1.82 -3.74 17.41
CA ASP A 156 1.90 -5.06 16.77
C ASP A 156 1.60 -4.99 15.27
N ALA A 157 0.62 -4.20 14.84
CA ALA A 157 0.27 -4.05 13.43
C ALA A 157 0.86 -2.78 12.84
N PHE A 158 1.44 -2.88 11.64
CA PHE A 158 1.82 -1.73 10.82
C PHE A 158 0.61 -0.81 10.55
N VAL A 159 0.78 0.50 10.66
CA VAL A 159 -0.33 1.46 10.53
C VAL A 159 0.10 2.75 9.84
N MET A 160 -0.83 3.30 9.06
CA MET A 160 -0.73 4.65 8.48
C MET A 160 -1.98 5.45 8.83
N VAL A 161 -1.80 6.71 9.25
CA VAL A 161 -2.91 7.60 9.58
C VAL A 161 -2.57 9.04 9.23
N PHE A 162 -3.57 9.79 8.75
CA PHE A 162 -3.43 11.22 8.49
C PHE A 162 -3.91 12.06 9.67
N ASP A 163 -3.10 13.06 10.05
CA ASP A 163 -3.45 14.10 11.02
C ASP A 163 -3.51 15.46 10.34
N LYS A 164 -4.48 16.29 10.73
CA LYS A 164 -4.56 17.69 10.27
C LYS A 164 -3.50 18.53 10.97
N THR A 165 -2.85 19.43 10.21
CA THR A 165 -1.92 20.45 10.71
C THR A 165 -2.40 21.84 10.30
N ILE A 166 -1.69 22.88 10.74
CA ILE A 166 -2.00 24.27 10.35
C ILE A 166 -1.86 24.49 8.84
N SER A 167 -0.89 23.83 8.20
CA SER A 167 -0.54 24.03 6.78
C SER A 167 -0.96 22.90 5.84
N GLY A 168 -1.64 21.88 6.36
CA GLY A 168 -2.03 20.70 5.56
C GLY A 168 -2.26 19.48 6.43
N TYR A 169 -1.57 18.39 6.12
CA TYR A 169 -1.67 17.11 6.84
C TYR A 169 -0.31 16.45 7.03
N ASN A 170 -0.20 15.63 8.05
CA ASN A 170 0.88 14.68 8.21
C ASN A 170 0.37 13.27 7.89
N LEU A 171 1.11 12.50 7.12
CA LEU A 171 0.95 11.04 7.07
C LEU A 171 1.92 10.44 8.10
N ASN A 172 1.37 9.92 9.20
CA ASN A 172 2.12 9.17 10.20
C ASN A 172 2.17 7.71 9.80
N ILE A 173 3.35 7.12 9.83
CA ILE A 173 3.64 5.74 9.47
C ILE A 173 4.34 5.11 10.66
N ALA A 174 3.76 4.04 11.22
CA ALA A 174 4.30 3.46 12.44
C ALA A 174 4.21 1.92 12.45
N TRP A 175 5.20 1.30 13.06
CA TRP A 175 5.24 -0.12 13.37
C TRP A 175 6.24 -0.37 14.48
N ASP A 176 5.95 -1.34 15.36
CA ASP A 176 6.74 -1.59 16.55
C ASP A 176 6.86 -0.30 17.39
N ASP A 177 8.06 0.06 17.81
CA ASP A 177 8.36 1.29 18.55
C ASP A 177 8.82 2.46 17.64
N VAL A 178 8.68 2.31 16.31
CA VAL A 178 9.15 3.28 15.32
C VAL A 178 8.01 4.03 14.68
N ARG A 179 8.15 5.35 14.58
CA ARG A 179 7.27 6.23 13.81
C ARG A 179 8.08 7.19 12.96
N VAL A 180 7.62 7.44 11.74
CA VAL A 180 8.04 8.55 10.88
C VAL A 180 6.83 9.35 10.43
N THR A 181 7.03 10.61 10.09
CA THR A 181 5.96 11.53 9.71
C THR A 181 6.30 12.23 8.41
N LEU A 182 5.42 12.13 7.41
CA LEU A 182 5.54 12.82 6.13
C LEU A 182 4.61 14.04 6.11
N PRO A 183 5.13 15.28 6.14
CA PRO A 183 4.31 16.48 5.96
C PRO A 183 3.82 16.62 4.52
N ILE A 184 2.53 16.93 4.36
CA ILE A 184 1.84 17.14 3.08
C ILE A 184 1.12 18.49 3.14
N VAL A 185 1.50 19.42 2.27
CA VAL A 185 0.88 20.75 2.16
C VAL A 185 0.09 20.83 0.85
N TYR A 186 -1.09 21.46 0.84
CA TYR A 186 -1.93 21.56 -0.37
C TYR A 186 -2.60 22.92 -0.49
#